data_448dde534bef57ff117256e1c70ce4ee
#
_entry.id   448dde534bef57ff117256e1c70ce4ee
#
_cell.length_a   1.000
_cell.length_b   1.000
_cell.length_c   1.000
_cell.angle_alpha   90.00
_cell.angle_beta   90.00
_cell.angle_gamma   90.00
#
_symmetry.space_group_name_H-M   'P 1'
#
loop_
_entity.id
_entity.type
_entity.pdbx_description
1 polymer ?
#
loop_
_entity_poly.entity_id
_entity_poly.type
_entity_poly.pdbx_seq_one_letter_code
_entity_poly.pdbx_strand_id
1 'polypeptide(L)'
;MRTLVAPWVLPVALALSACGGGGTSSVPTPAPAPAPTPVPAPAPAPAPDTSPTARAAVGELLFHEPRLSASGRQSCASCHDAARGHADPAGTFLPLGGASLDQQGLRSSPSIRYLSQAGAFTLEANGRVHGGLLWDGRAATREEQARGPLLNPKEMANASVADFAARLRGSPAWEPLRNAYSLTANASDEALMTAATNAIALYQQLDPDYQPFTSKFDQVQAGTATFTAAEARGLAAFNDPQRGNCASCHSSAPRPGGGPALFTDFSYHALGVPRNASGATADPAFFDLGLCGPSRTDLAAQTQHCGKFRVPTLRNVALTAPYMHNAKFATLEEGVRYYATRDTNPGAWYPTVAGTVQRFNDLPVAYQGNVERRVPFGGRPGGAPTLSEQDVADIVAFLGTLTDR
;
A
#
# COMPACT_ATOMS: atom_id res chain seq x y z
N MET A 1 -17.83 8.35 -55.30
CA MET A 1 -18.22 9.69 -55.73
C MET A 1 -17.27 10.63 -54.97
N ARG A 2 -16.22 11.08 -55.68
CA ARG A 2 -15.95 12.39 -56.31
C ARG A 2 -16.15 13.53 -55.29
N THR A 3 -15.20 14.39 -54.96
CA THR A 3 -14.43 15.22 -55.88
C THR A 3 -13.15 15.77 -55.21
N LEU A 4 -12.07 15.73 -55.94
CA LEU A 4 -10.81 16.48 -55.80
C LEU A 4 -11.01 17.94 -56.19
N VAL A 5 -10.32 18.88 -55.54
CA VAL A 5 -10.02 20.24 -56.09
C VAL A 5 -8.54 20.53 -55.89
N ALA A 6 -7.84 20.79 -56.96
CA ALA A 6 -6.43 21.13 -57.03
C ALA A 6 -6.23 22.65 -57.30
N PRO A 7 -4.98 23.16 -57.28
CA PRO A 7 -4.63 24.55 -56.99
C PRO A 7 -4.54 25.48 -58.20
N TRP A 8 -4.63 26.78 -57.94
CA TRP A 8 -4.36 27.82 -58.96
C TRP A 8 -3.01 28.48 -58.73
N VAL A 9 -2.18 28.44 -59.74
CA VAL A 9 -0.91 29.18 -59.89
C VAL A 9 -1.16 30.33 -60.90
N LEU A 10 -0.73 31.54 -60.59
CA LEU A 10 -0.70 32.66 -61.51
C LEU A 10 0.73 33.18 -61.63
N PRO A 11 1.23 33.41 -62.85
CA PRO A 11 2.56 34.01 -63.09
C PRO A 11 2.47 35.55 -63.22
N VAL A 12 3.48 36.25 -62.71
CA VAL A 12 3.69 37.71 -62.96
C VAL A 12 4.84 37.88 -63.94
N ALA A 13 4.53 38.59 -64.99
CA ALA A 13 5.43 38.89 -66.13
C ALA A 13 6.37 40.09 -65.81
N LEU A 14 7.62 39.94 -66.29
CA LEU A 14 8.61 40.99 -66.34
C LEU A 14 8.27 42.01 -67.49
N ALA A 15 8.43 43.28 -67.17
CA ALA A 15 8.57 44.31 -68.20
C ALA A 15 9.94 45.08 -68.01
N LEU A 16 10.81 44.94 -69.00
CA LEU A 16 12.01 45.71 -69.12
C LEU A 16 11.67 47.03 -69.81
N SER A 17 12.18 48.14 -69.27
CA SER A 17 12.34 49.39 -70.01
C SER A 17 13.73 50.00 -69.73
N ALA A 18 14.53 50.06 -70.75
CA ALA A 18 15.82 50.72 -70.74
C ALA A 18 15.67 52.21 -71.21
N CYS A 19 16.31 53.15 -70.52
CA CYS A 19 16.76 54.39 -71.09
C CYS A 19 18.01 54.93 -70.35
N GLY A 20 19.04 55.24 -71.10
CA GLY A 20 20.33 55.60 -70.63
C GLY A 20 20.41 57.13 -70.27
N GLY A 21 21.43 57.44 -69.54
CA GLY A 21 21.81 58.83 -69.21
C GLY A 21 23.03 58.83 -68.28
N GLY A 22 24.23 59.18 -68.83
CA GLY A 22 25.47 59.23 -68.08
C GLY A 22 25.51 60.35 -67.05
N GLY A 23 26.04 60.09 -65.94
CA GLY A 23 26.40 61.06 -64.91
C GLY A 23 27.32 60.38 -63.93
N THR A 24 28.57 60.74 -63.89
CA THR A 24 29.59 60.32 -62.92
C THR A 24 29.30 60.93 -61.59
N SER A 25 28.68 60.17 -60.68
CA SER A 25 28.58 60.56 -59.29
C SER A 25 29.34 59.53 -58.47
N SER A 26 30.31 59.92 -57.72
CA SER A 26 31.06 59.16 -56.75
C SER A 26 30.10 58.68 -55.65
N VAL A 27 29.86 57.38 -55.61
CA VAL A 27 29.07 56.72 -54.58
C VAL A 27 29.96 56.63 -53.33
N PRO A 28 29.52 57.08 -52.14
CA PRO A 28 30.26 56.89 -50.93
C PRO A 28 30.16 55.42 -50.53
N THR A 29 31.28 54.82 -50.19
CA THR A 29 31.39 53.49 -49.68
C THR A 29 30.54 53.31 -48.41
N PRO A 30 29.60 52.34 -48.31
CA PRO A 30 28.86 52.14 -47.08
C PRO A 30 29.78 51.73 -45.94
N ALA A 31 29.60 52.32 -44.77
CA ALA A 31 30.32 51.99 -43.57
C ALA A 31 30.04 50.47 -43.24
N PRO A 32 31.03 49.68 -42.75
CA PRO A 32 30.81 48.31 -42.35
C PRO A 32 29.73 48.26 -41.30
N ALA A 33 28.77 47.32 -41.47
CA ALA A 33 27.72 47.06 -40.50
C ALA A 33 28.35 46.70 -39.13
N PRO A 34 27.81 47.19 -38.01
CA PRO A 34 28.30 46.80 -36.69
C PRO A 34 28.25 45.28 -36.54
N ALA A 35 29.32 44.68 -36.01
CA ALA A 35 29.37 43.26 -35.71
C ALA A 35 28.19 42.86 -34.79
N PRO A 36 27.56 41.71 -35.00
CA PRO A 36 26.47 41.28 -34.14
C PRO A 36 26.98 41.14 -32.71
N THR A 37 26.28 41.77 -31.76
CA THR A 37 26.56 41.64 -30.34
C THR A 37 26.46 40.14 -29.96
N PRO A 38 27.45 39.57 -29.23
CA PRO A 38 27.37 38.19 -28.78
C PRO A 38 26.08 37.95 -27.98
N VAL A 39 25.27 37.00 -28.39
CA VAL A 39 24.13 36.56 -27.60
C VAL A 39 24.67 35.99 -26.28
N PRO A 40 24.22 36.48 -25.11
CA PRO A 40 24.66 35.93 -23.84
C PRO A 40 24.46 34.41 -23.84
N ALA A 41 25.46 33.64 -23.38
CA ALA A 41 25.32 32.21 -23.19
C ALA A 41 24.13 31.97 -22.25
N PRO A 42 23.29 30.94 -22.52
CA PRO A 42 22.21 30.56 -21.60
C PRO A 42 22.78 30.32 -20.22
N ALA A 43 22.08 30.82 -19.18
CA ALA A 43 22.47 30.59 -17.81
C ALA A 43 22.54 29.06 -17.57
N PRO A 44 23.54 28.57 -16.80
CA PRO A 44 23.63 27.16 -16.48
C PRO A 44 22.32 26.70 -15.84
N ALA A 45 21.84 25.52 -16.21
CA ALA A 45 20.66 24.92 -15.60
C ALA A 45 20.87 24.78 -14.08
N PRO A 46 19.85 25.06 -13.26
CA PRO A 46 19.96 24.88 -11.81
C PRO A 46 20.39 23.45 -11.47
N ALA A 47 21.21 23.30 -10.43
CA ALA A 47 21.63 21.99 -9.95
C ALA A 47 20.40 21.14 -9.56
N PRO A 48 20.44 19.81 -9.77
CA PRO A 48 19.35 18.92 -9.36
C PRO A 48 19.04 19.04 -7.87
N ASP A 49 17.75 19.13 -7.52
CA ASP A 49 17.31 19.03 -6.13
C ASP A 49 17.30 17.57 -5.69
N THR A 50 18.21 17.22 -4.78
CA THR A 50 18.36 15.87 -4.22
C THR A 50 17.84 15.77 -2.78
N SER A 51 17.04 16.72 -2.33
CA SER A 51 16.44 16.73 -1.01
C SER A 51 15.50 15.51 -0.78
N PRO A 52 15.29 15.10 0.47
CA PRO A 52 14.30 14.08 0.78
C PRO A 52 12.89 14.41 0.24
N THR A 53 12.50 15.69 0.25
CA THR A 53 11.21 16.14 -0.29
C THR A 53 11.13 15.97 -1.80
N ALA A 54 12.19 16.34 -2.55
CA ALA A 54 12.24 16.13 -3.99
C ALA A 54 12.19 14.63 -4.34
N ARG A 55 12.87 13.79 -3.57
CA ARG A 55 12.81 12.33 -3.72
C ARG A 55 11.42 11.75 -3.40
N ALA A 56 10.76 12.26 -2.37
CA ALA A 56 9.40 11.86 -2.02
C ALA A 56 8.40 12.21 -3.13
N ALA A 57 8.51 13.41 -3.74
CA ALA A 57 7.69 13.79 -4.89
C ALA A 57 7.87 12.85 -6.09
N VAL A 58 9.10 12.37 -6.32
CA VAL A 58 9.34 11.30 -7.32
C VAL A 58 8.71 9.98 -6.87
N GLY A 59 8.75 9.68 -5.58
CA GLY A 59 8.09 8.50 -5.01
C GLY A 59 6.59 8.48 -5.25
N GLU A 60 5.92 9.62 -5.15
CA GLU A 60 4.52 9.81 -5.49
C GLU A 60 4.25 9.49 -6.99
N LEU A 61 5.07 10.03 -7.90
CA LEU A 61 4.97 9.72 -9.32
C LEU A 61 5.10 8.21 -9.58
N LEU A 62 6.09 7.56 -8.95
CA LEU A 62 6.30 6.11 -9.09
C LEU A 62 5.15 5.30 -8.51
N PHE A 63 4.59 5.71 -7.37
CA PHE A 63 3.48 5.04 -6.70
C PHE A 63 2.22 5.01 -7.58
N HIS A 64 2.03 6.01 -8.43
CA HIS A 64 0.90 6.13 -9.34
C HIS A 64 1.19 5.70 -10.80
N GLU A 65 2.42 5.30 -11.14
CA GLU A 65 2.83 5.02 -12.52
C GLU A 65 2.52 3.55 -12.93
N PRO A 66 1.47 3.30 -13.75
CA PRO A 66 1.07 1.95 -14.12
C PRO A 66 2.06 1.27 -15.08
N ARG A 67 2.85 2.04 -15.84
CA ARG A 67 3.84 1.48 -16.79
C ARG A 67 4.98 0.74 -16.11
N LEU A 68 5.14 0.88 -14.81
CA LEU A 68 6.10 0.10 -14.04
C LEU A 68 5.69 -1.37 -13.85
N SER A 69 4.45 -1.73 -14.16
CA SER A 69 4.00 -3.13 -14.14
C SER A 69 4.17 -3.83 -15.50
N ALA A 70 4.26 -5.15 -15.48
CA ALA A 70 4.29 -5.96 -16.70
C ALA A 70 3.02 -5.80 -17.54
N SER A 71 1.88 -5.55 -16.92
CA SER A 71 0.60 -5.27 -17.59
C SER A 71 0.55 -3.88 -18.22
N GLY A 72 1.36 -2.93 -17.74
CA GLY A 72 1.26 -1.51 -18.07
C GLY A 72 0.00 -0.82 -17.56
N ARG A 73 -0.80 -1.49 -16.70
CA ARG A 73 -2.11 -1.02 -16.23
C ARG A 73 -2.28 -1.03 -14.72
N GLN A 74 -1.28 -1.45 -13.96
CA GLN A 74 -1.32 -1.56 -12.50
C GLN A 74 -0.18 -0.78 -11.87
N SER A 75 -0.49 0.05 -10.89
CA SER A 75 0.45 0.80 -10.04
C SER A 75 0.28 0.39 -8.57
N CYS A 76 1.09 0.94 -7.66
CA CYS A 76 0.88 0.73 -6.23
C CYS A 76 -0.51 1.22 -5.79
N ALA A 77 -0.95 2.39 -6.30
CA ALA A 77 -2.27 2.96 -6.03
C ALA A 77 -3.43 2.07 -6.51
N SER A 78 -3.21 1.15 -7.46
CA SER A 78 -4.23 0.21 -7.92
C SER A 78 -4.68 -0.79 -6.84
N CYS A 79 -3.81 -1.07 -5.84
CA CYS A 79 -4.08 -1.96 -4.71
C CYS A 79 -4.05 -1.24 -3.36
N HIS A 80 -3.58 0.02 -3.32
CA HIS A 80 -3.49 0.86 -2.14
C HIS A 80 -4.15 2.23 -2.39
N ASP A 81 -5.49 2.22 -2.42
CA ASP A 81 -6.31 3.41 -2.71
C ASP A 81 -6.37 4.36 -1.51
N ALA A 82 -6.00 5.62 -1.72
CA ALA A 82 -6.04 6.66 -0.69
C ALA A 82 -7.45 6.87 -0.09
N ALA A 83 -8.51 6.78 -0.91
CA ALA A 83 -9.90 6.88 -0.45
C ALA A 83 -10.32 5.72 0.47
N ARG A 84 -9.57 4.62 0.44
CA ARG A 84 -9.76 3.44 1.28
C ARG A 84 -8.70 3.30 2.36
N GLY A 85 -8.10 4.42 2.81
CA GLY A 85 -7.02 4.39 3.79
C GLY A 85 -5.76 3.68 3.29
N HIS A 86 -5.48 3.76 2.00
CA HIS A 86 -4.40 3.06 1.29
C HIS A 86 -4.47 1.53 1.46
N ALA A 87 -5.69 0.97 1.36
CA ALA A 87 -5.98 -0.47 1.29
C ALA A 87 -6.65 -0.83 -0.04
N ASP A 88 -7.05 -2.09 -0.19
CA ASP A 88 -7.66 -2.61 -1.42
C ASP A 88 -8.91 -1.81 -1.85
N PRO A 89 -8.95 -1.25 -3.08
CA PRO A 89 -10.10 -0.51 -3.59
C PRO A 89 -11.31 -1.39 -3.89
N ALA A 90 -11.11 -2.66 -4.25
CA ALA A 90 -12.19 -3.55 -4.69
C ALA A 90 -13.13 -3.96 -3.55
N GLY A 91 -12.64 -4.03 -2.30
CA GLY A 91 -13.45 -4.27 -1.12
C GLY A 91 -14.15 -5.64 -1.05
N THR A 92 -13.82 -6.59 -1.93
CA THR A 92 -14.59 -7.84 -2.06
C THR A 92 -13.77 -9.12 -1.98
N PHE A 93 -12.53 -9.14 -2.47
CA PHE A 93 -11.70 -10.34 -2.55
C PHE A 93 -10.21 -10.00 -2.50
N LEU A 94 -9.37 -11.04 -2.61
CA LEU A 94 -7.93 -10.87 -2.79
C LEU A 94 -7.66 -10.13 -4.12
N PRO A 95 -6.71 -9.18 -4.14
CA PRO A 95 -6.45 -8.36 -5.32
C PRO A 95 -5.97 -9.21 -6.50
N LEU A 96 -6.31 -8.76 -7.70
CA LEU A 96 -5.82 -9.34 -8.96
C LEU A 96 -4.61 -8.56 -9.46
N GLY A 97 -3.60 -9.27 -9.90
CA GLY A 97 -2.38 -8.73 -10.49
C GLY A 97 -1.83 -9.63 -11.59
N GLY A 98 -0.53 -9.52 -11.85
CA GLY A 98 0.12 -10.27 -12.92
C GLY A 98 0.10 -9.55 -14.25
N ALA A 99 0.80 -10.11 -15.24
CA ALA A 99 0.93 -9.51 -16.57
C ALA A 99 -0.41 -9.34 -17.31
N SER A 100 -1.37 -10.24 -17.04
CA SER A 100 -2.73 -10.20 -17.63
C SER A 100 -3.78 -9.65 -16.65
N LEU A 101 -3.44 -9.36 -15.41
CA LEU A 101 -4.34 -8.98 -14.30
C LEU A 101 -5.36 -10.07 -13.96
N ASP A 102 -4.97 -11.33 -14.08
CA ASP A 102 -5.78 -12.53 -13.81
C ASP A 102 -5.22 -13.39 -12.68
N GLN A 103 -4.09 -12.98 -12.09
CA GLN A 103 -3.44 -13.70 -11.00
C GLN A 103 -3.92 -13.19 -9.66
N GLN A 104 -4.60 -14.03 -8.90
CA GLN A 104 -5.07 -13.65 -7.57
C GLN A 104 -3.92 -13.66 -6.56
N GLY A 105 -3.82 -12.57 -5.78
CA GLY A 105 -2.88 -12.43 -4.67
C GLY A 105 -3.08 -13.53 -3.60
N LEU A 106 -2.07 -13.74 -2.77
CA LEU A 106 -2.17 -14.70 -1.65
C LEU A 106 -2.95 -14.12 -0.47
N ARG A 107 -2.80 -12.81 -0.23
CA ARG A 107 -3.34 -12.11 0.94
C ARG A 107 -4.00 -10.81 0.53
N SER A 108 -4.90 -10.29 1.38
CA SER A 108 -5.48 -8.97 1.19
C SER A 108 -4.41 -7.88 1.21
N SER A 109 -4.63 -6.78 0.46
CA SER A 109 -3.79 -5.59 0.52
C SER A 109 -4.17 -4.78 1.77
N PRO A 110 -3.36 -4.81 2.84
CA PRO A 110 -3.67 -4.05 4.05
C PRO A 110 -3.45 -2.56 3.83
N SER A 111 -4.02 -1.75 4.71
CA SER A 111 -3.61 -0.35 4.79
C SER A 111 -2.11 -0.23 5.00
N ILE A 112 -1.49 0.67 4.24
CA ILE A 112 -0.07 1.03 4.39
C ILE A 112 0.11 2.35 5.17
N ARG A 113 -0.98 2.91 5.72
CA ARG A 113 -0.92 4.02 6.68
C ARG A 113 -0.36 3.58 8.03
N TYR A 114 0.24 4.50 8.75
CA TYR A 114 0.70 4.33 10.14
C TYR A 114 1.79 3.27 10.36
N LEU A 115 2.53 2.91 9.33
CA LEU A 115 3.57 1.88 9.44
C LEU A 115 4.95 2.41 9.83
N SER A 116 5.13 3.73 10.02
CA SER A 116 6.41 4.34 10.38
C SER A 116 6.98 3.85 11.72
N GLN A 117 6.12 3.32 12.59
CA GLN A 117 6.47 2.85 13.93
C GLN A 117 6.59 1.32 14.05
N ALA A 118 6.44 0.60 12.93
CA ALA A 118 6.49 -0.86 12.96
C ALA A 118 7.86 -1.41 13.44
N GLY A 119 8.94 -0.67 13.14
CA GLY A 119 10.30 -1.13 13.42
C GLY A 119 10.70 -2.34 12.57
N ALA A 120 11.91 -2.81 12.73
CA ALA A 120 12.36 -4.05 12.11
C ALA A 120 11.72 -5.27 12.79
N PHE A 121 11.59 -6.36 12.05
CA PHE A 121 11.12 -7.63 12.61
C PHE A 121 12.08 -8.09 13.72
N THR A 122 11.51 -8.43 14.87
CA THR A 122 12.27 -8.89 16.04
C THR A 122 11.63 -10.14 16.63
N LEU A 123 12.43 -11.17 16.84
CA LEU A 123 12.11 -12.34 17.64
C LEU A 123 12.90 -12.24 18.94
N GLU A 124 12.19 -11.98 20.03
CA GLU A 124 12.79 -11.87 21.38
C GLU A 124 13.14 -13.25 21.94
N ALA A 125 14.06 -13.31 22.89
CA ALA A 125 14.47 -14.56 23.55
C ALA A 125 13.31 -15.28 24.27
N ASN A 126 12.28 -14.55 24.72
CA ASN A 126 11.06 -15.10 25.31
C ASN A 126 10.07 -15.65 24.26
N GLY A 127 10.41 -15.61 22.98
CA GLY A 127 9.57 -16.05 21.87
C GLY A 127 8.52 -15.03 21.42
N ARG A 128 8.51 -13.80 21.97
CA ARG A 128 7.66 -12.74 21.46
C ARG A 128 8.16 -12.28 20.09
N VAL A 129 7.23 -12.03 19.17
CA VAL A 129 7.51 -11.58 17.82
C VAL A 129 6.81 -10.26 17.57
N HIS A 130 7.51 -9.26 17.05
CA HIS A 130 6.92 -7.96 16.70
C HIS A 130 7.70 -7.25 15.60
N GLY A 131 7.13 -6.19 15.04
CA GLY A 131 7.75 -5.37 13.99
C GLY A 131 7.71 -6.01 12.60
N GLY A 132 8.47 -5.45 11.68
CA GLY A 132 8.47 -5.83 10.27
C GLY A 132 7.25 -5.37 9.49
N LEU A 133 7.35 -5.42 8.18
CA LEU A 133 6.29 -5.02 7.24
C LEU A 133 5.73 -6.26 6.53
N LEU A 134 4.57 -6.08 5.85
CA LEU A 134 3.75 -7.16 5.31
C LEU A 134 3.05 -7.96 6.41
N TRP A 135 2.17 -8.92 6.05
CA TRP A 135 1.43 -9.73 7.00
C TRP A 135 2.31 -10.70 7.82
N ASP A 136 3.49 -11.02 7.32
CA ASP A 136 4.44 -11.97 7.93
C ASP A 136 5.76 -11.33 8.37
N GLY A 137 5.86 -10.00 8.28
CA GLY A 137 7.04 -9.26 8.77
C GLY A 137 8.33 -9.52 8.01
N ARG A 138 8.26 -10.11 6.82
CA ARG A 138 9.47 -10.51 6.07
C ARG A 138 10.30 -9.33 5.53
N ALA A 139 9.73 -8.14 5.42
CA ALA A 139 10.47 -6.95 5.03
C ALA A 139 10.81 -6.10 6.27
N ALA A 140 12.09 -5.76 6.43
CA ALA A 140 12.58 -4.98 7.55
C ALA A 140 12.43 -3.47 7.34
N THR A 141 12.47 -3.01 6.08
CA THR A 141 12.36 -1.60 5.70
C THR A 141 11.27 -1.39 4.64
N ARG A 142 10.88 -0.13 4.42
CA ARG A 142 9.92 0.22 3.37
C ARG A 142 10.48 0.00 1.98
N GLU A 143 11.76 0.24 1.79
CA GLU A 143 12.47 -0.01 0.54
C GLU A 143 12.45 -1.49 0.18
N GLU A 144 12.77 -2.34 1.15
CA GLU A 144 12.71 -3.79 0.98
C GLU A 144 11.27 -4.26 0.69
N GLN A 145 10.29 -3.69 1.41
CA GLN A 145 8.88 -3.99 1.17
C GLN A 145 8.45 -3.60 -0.25
N ALA A 146 8.79 -2.39 -0.71
CA ALA A 146 8.40 -1.88 -2.02
C ALA A 146 8.98 -2.70 -3.18
N ARG A 147 10.17 -3.30 -3.00
CA ARG A 147 10.79 -4.19 -3.99
C ARG A 147 9.95 -5.44 -4.28
N GLY A 148 9.30 -5.99 -3.25
CA GLY A 148 8.51 -7.21 -3.37
C GLY A 148 7.41 -7.14 -4.44
N PRO A 149 6.44 -6.23 -4.34
CA PRO A 149 5.36 -6.06 -5.31
C PRO A 149 5.82 -5.82 -6.74
N LEU A 150 6.93 -5.08 -6.94
CA LEU A 150 7.49 -4.82 -8.27
C LEU A 150 7.85 -6.10 -9.02
N LEU A 151 8.33 -7.12 -8.31
CA LEU A 151 8.83 -8.38 -8.89
C LEU A 151 7.86 -9.55 -8.70
N ASN A 152 6.82 -9.42 -7.85
CA ASN A 152 5.89 -10.51 -7.59
C ASN A 152 5.05 -10.82 -8.83
N PRO A 153 5.05 -12.08 -9.33
CA PRO A 153 4.29 -12.47 -10.53
C PRO A 153 2.78 -12.33 -10.38
N LYS A 154 2.26 -12.22 -9.14
CA LYS A 154 0.85 -12.01 -8.83
C LYS A 154 0.49 -10.55 -8.53
N GLU A 155 1.46 -9.64 -8.63
CA GLU A 155 1.29 -8.20 -8.42
C GLU A 155 1.78 -7.45 -9.68
N MET A 156 2.84 -6.65 -9.63
CA MET A 156 3.31 -5.88 -10.80
C MET A 156 4.08 -6.72 -11.83
N ALA A 157 4.50 -7.93 -11.48
CA ALA A 157 4.94 -9.02 -12.38
C ALA A 157 6.13 -8.68 -13.30
N ASN A 158 7.06 -7.81 -12.90
CA ASN A 158 8.32 -7.70 -13.64
C ASN A 158 9.12 -8.99 -13.44
N ALA A 159 9.54 -9.62 -14.53
CA ALA A 159 10.26 -10.89 -14.49
C ALA A 159 11.65 -10.77 -13.84
N SER A 160 12.22 -9.56 -13.85
CA SER A 160 13.54 -9.26 -13.30
C SER A 160 13.69 -7.77 -12.95
N VAL A 161 14.77 -7.45 -12.24
CA VAL A 161 15.19 -6.06 -11.99
C VAL A 161 15.49 -5.34 -13.32
N ALA A 162 16.04 -6.05 -14.30
CA ALA A 162 16.31 -5.49 -15.64
C ALA A 162 15.02 -5.11 -16.37
N ASP A 163 13.95 -5.93 -16.29
CA ASP A 163 12.65 -5.60 -16.87
C ASP A 163 12.03 -4.37 -16.22
N PHE A 164 12.07 -4.30 -14.89
CA PHE A 164 11.63 -3.12 -14.15
C PHE A 164 12.41 -1.88 -14.59
N ALA A 165 13.75 -1.96 -14.64
CA ALA A 165 14.60 -0.84 -15.02
C ALA A 165 14.36 -0.37 -16.46
N ALA A 166 14.10 -1.29 -17.38
CA ALA A 166 13.73 -0.97 -18.76
C ALA A 166 12.40 -0.20 -18.83
N ARG A 167 11.37 -0.63 -18.07
CA ARG A 167 10.08 0.06 -17.97
C ARG A 167 10.22 1.44 -17.34
N LEU A 168 11.02 1.54 -16.27
CA LEU A 168 11.29 2.80 -15.58
C LEU A 168 11.96 3.82 -16.52
N ARG A 169 12.97 3.40 -17.29
CA ARG A 169 13.60 4.27 -18.32
C ARG A 169 12.63 4.72 -19.41
N GLY A 170 11.61 3.93 -19.70
CA GLY A 170 10.55 4.27 -20.66
C GLY A 170 9.38 5.05 -20.06
N SER A 171 9.38 5.34 -18.75
CA SER A 171 8.29 6.00 -18.05
C SER A 171 8.55 7.50 -17.87
N PRO A 172 7.52 8.32 -17.62
CA PRO A 172 7.68 9.74 -17.29
C PRO A 172 8.44 9.98 -15.96
N ALA A 173 8.52 8.96 -15.09
CA ALA A 173 9.21 9.07 -13.82
C ALA A 173 10.74 9.00 -13.95
N TRP A 174 11.26 8.58 -15.12
CA TRP A 174 12.71 8.39 -15.30
C TRP A 174 13.52 9.67 -15.09
N GLU A 175 13.21 10.74 -15.82
CA GLU A 175 13.98 11.98 -15.70
C GLU A 175 13.88 12.62 -14.31
N PRO A 176 12.69 12.70 -13.67
CA PRO A 176 12.57 13.11 -12.27
C PRO A 176 13.44 12.26 -11.33
N LEU A 177 13.39 10.92 -11.45
CA LEU A 177 14.19 10.03 -10.60
C LEU A 177 15.69 10.24 -10.83
N ARG A 178 16.11 10.28 -12.10
CA ARG A 178 17.50 10.48 -12.48
C ARG A 178 18.07 11.76 -11.86
N ASN A 179 17.31 12.85 -11.91
CA ASN A 179 17.71 14.13 -11.35
C ASN A 179 17.75 14.10 -9.82
N ALA A 180 16.69 13.61 -9.14
CA ALA A 180 16.61 13.58 -7.68
C ALA A 180 17.66 12.65 -7.02
N TYR A 181 18.20 11.68 -7.77
CA TYR A 181 19.24 10.76 -7.28
C TYR A 181 20.60 10.96 -7.97
N SER A 182 20.75 11.98 -8.79
CA SER A 182 21.98 12.26 -9.56
C SER A 182 22.49 11.02 -10.33
N LEU A 183 21.56 10.24 -10.90
CA LEU A 183 21.91 9.04 -11.66
C LEU A 183 22.43 9.40 -13.03
N THR A 184 23.42 8.63 -13.51
CA THR A 184 23.86 8.72 -14.91
C THR A 184 22.90 8.00 -15.84
N ALA A 185 22.91 8.32 -17.13
CA ALA A 185 22.12 7.61 -18.15
C ALA A 185 22.41 6.09 -18.16
N ASN A 186 23.63 5.68 -17.79
CA ASN A 186 24.11 4.32 -17.76
C ASN A 186 24.10 3.70 -16.33
N ALA A 187 23.34 4.28 -15.40
CA ALA A 187 23.22 3.70 -14.07
C ALA A 187 22.72 2.23 -14.15
N SER A 188 23.24 1.38 -13.27
CA SER A 188 22.89 -0.04 -13.26
C SER A 188 21.41 -0.24 -12.90
N ASP A 189 20.82 -1.34 -13.34
CA ASP A 189 19.43 -1.67 -13.08
C ASP A 189 19.16 -1.78 -11.56
N GLU A 190 20.12 -2.30 -10.81
CA GLU A 190 20.01 -2.36 -9.33
C GLU A 190 20.06 -0.97 -8.69
N ALA A 191 20.84 -0.03 -9.24
CA ALA A 191 20.85 1.35 -8.77
C ALA A 191 19.48 2.02 -9.03
N LEU A 192 18.84 1.73 -10.16
CA LEU A 192 17.50 2.22 -10.48
C LEU A 192 16.46 1.63 -9.52
N MET A 193 16.50 0.33 -9.27
CA MET A 193 15.62 -0.33 -8.32
C MET A 193 15.76 0.28 -6.92
N THR A 194 16.99 0.46 -6.45
CA THR A 194 17.29 1.06 -5.14
C THR A 194 16.78 2.50 -5.06
N ALA A 195 17.03 3.33 -6.07
CA ALA A 195 16.53 4.70 -6.10
C ALA A 195 14.99 4.76 -6.11
N ALA A 196 14.34 3.93 -6.92
CA ALA A 196 12.89 3.88 -7.02
C ALA A 196 12.23 3.43 -5.71
N THR A 197 12.73 2.36 -5.08
CA THR A 197 12.19 1.87 -3.81
C THR A 197 12.43 2.84 -2.66
N ASN A 198 13.57 3.52 -2.63
CA ASN A 198 13.82 4.59 -1.65
C ASN A 198 12.91 5.80 -1.88
N ALA A 199 12.65 6.21 -3.12
CA ALA A 199 11.71 7.30 -3.42
C ALA A 199 10.29 6.94 -2.93
N ILE A 200 9.80 5.73 -3.21
CA ILE A 200 8.49 5.25 -2.75
C ILE A 200 8.44 5.20 -1.20
N ALA A 201 9.51 4.76 -0.55
CA ALA A 201 9.61 4.74 0.90
C ALA A 201 9.54 6.14 1.51
N LEU A 202 10.26 7.11 0.92
CA LEU A 202 10.23 8.52 1.34
C LEU A 202 8.85 9.14 1.14
N TYR A 203 8.18 8.87 0.02
CA TYR A 203 6.79 9.31 -0.19
C TYR A 203 5.89 8.83 0.95
N GLN A 204 5.87 7.54 1.24
CA GLN A 204 5.07 6.98 2.33
C GLN A 204 5.48 7.49 3.73
N GLN A 205 6.67 8.01 3.89
CA GLN A 205 7.17 8.53 5.17
C GLN A 205 6.84 10.00 5.37
N LEU A 206 6.92 10.80 4.33
CA LEU A 206 6.86 12.26 4.39
C LEU A 206 5.49 12.83 4.02
N ASP A 207 4.70 12.11 3.22
CA ASP A 207 3.37 12.57 2.84
C ASP A 207 2.41 12.46 4.05
N PRO A 208 1.72 13.56 4.41
CA PRO A 208 0.80 13.62 5.55
C PRO A 208 -0.31 12.58 5.51
N ASP A 209 -0.75 12.16 4.32
CA ASP A 209 -1.83 11.18 4.14
C ASP A 209 -1.50 9.81 4.73
N TYR A 210 -0.22 9.48 4.93
CA TYR A 210 0.17 8.24 5.57
C TYR A 210 0.10 8.26 7.09
N GLN A 211 -0.03 9.44 7.72
CA GLN A 211 -0.11 9.58 9.18
C GLN A 211 -0.92 10.83 9.58
N PRO A 212 -2.19 10.97 9.14
CA PRO A 212 -2.93 12.23 9.32
C PRO A 212 -3.33 12.49 10.77
N PHE A 213 -3.68 11.47 11.56
CA PHE A 213 -4.17 11.60 12.95
C PHE A 213 -5.31 12.61 13.10
N THR A 214 -6.28 12.58 12.19
CA THR A 214 -7.41 13.54 12.12
C THR A 214 -8.76 12.92 12.46
N SER A 215 -8.77 11.67 12.93
CA SER A 215 -9.98 10.92 13.22
C SER A 215 -10.81 11.54 14.35
N LYS A 216 -12.08 11.16 14.46
CA LYS A 216 -12.92 11.58 15.59
C LYS A 216 -12.30 11.17 16.93
N PHE A 217 -11.66 9.99 17.00
CA PHE A 217 -10.92 9.57 18.20
C PHE A 217 -9.85 10.59 18.59
N ASP A 218 -9.04 11.07 17.62
CA ASP A 218 -8.00 12.06 17.90
C ASP A 218 -8.61 13.39 18.37
N GLN A 219 -9.71 13.81 17.77
CA GLN A 219 -10.44 15.02 18.19
C GLN A 219 -10.99 14.90 19.62
N VAL A 220 -11.48 13.71 20.01
CA VAL A 220 -11.92 13.46 21.39
C VAL A 220 -10.74 13.51 22.36
N GLN A 221 -9.59 12.92 21.99
CA GLN A 221 -8.37 13.00 22.80
C GLN A 221 -7.86 14.45 22.94
N ALA A 222 -8.04 15.27 21.92
CA ALA A 222 -7.71 16.70 21.94
C ALA A 222 -8.77 17.58 22.65
N GLY A 223 -9.90 17.00 23.10
CA GLY A 223 -10.99 17.74 23.74
C GLY A 223 -11.86 18.59 22.79
N THR A 224 -11.75 18.38 21.49
CA THR A 224 -12.48 19.14 20.44
C THR A 224 -13.73 18.43 19.92
N ALA A 225 -13.95 17.17 20.32
CA ALA A 225 -15.15 16.40 20.03
C ALA A 225 -15.55 15.51 21.22
N THR A 226 -16.72 14.88 21.15
CA THR A 226 -17.20 13.92 22.14
C THR A 226 -17.68 12.64 21.46
N PHE A 227 -17.52 11.51 22.14
CA PHE A 227 -18.13 10.26 21.70
C PHE A 227 -19.66 10.30 21.93
N THR A 228 -20.40 9.64 21.04
CA THR A 228 -21.77 9.25 21.34
C THR A 228 -21.80 8.18 22.43
N ALA A 229 -22.98 7.93 23.03
CA ALA A 229 -23.11 6.90 24.05
C ALA A 229 -22.71 5.50 23.54
N ALA A 230 -23.01 5.16 22.28
CA ALA A 230 -22.61 3.89 21.66
C ALA A 230 -21.10 3.79 21.50
N GLU A 231 -20.45 4.82 20.94
CA GLU A 231 -19.00 4.87 20.75
C GLU A 231 -18.25 4.78 22.10
N ALA A 232 -18.75 5.45 23.13
CA ALA A 232 -18.15 5.40 24.48
C ALA A 232 -18.29 4.00 25.10
N ARG A 233 -19.44 3.33 24.97
CA ARG A 233 -19.61 1.94 25.41
C ARG A 233 -18.74 1.00 24.60
N GLY A 234 -18.61 1.23 23.30
CA GLY A 234 -17.74 0.45 22.41
C GLY A 234 -16.27 0.53 22.82
N LEU A 235 -15.76 1.73 23.12
CA LEU A 235 -14.40 1.91 23.64
C LEU A 235 -14.22 1.21 25.00
N ALA A 236 -15.21 1.28 25.88
CA ALA A 236 -15.17 0.60 27.18
C ALA A 236 -15.13 -0.94 26.99
N ALA A 237 -15.96 -1.51 26.12
CA ALA A 237 -15.96 -2.94 25.81
C ALA A 237 -14.66 -3.38 25.11
N PHE A 238 -14.13 -2.57 24.21
CA PHE A 238 -12.85 -2.81 23.51
C PHE A 238 -11.67 -2.89 24.49
N ASN A 239 -11.64 -2.04 25.50
CA ASN A 239 -10.57 -1.98 26.49
C ASN A 239 -10.73 -2.98 27.66
N ASP A 240 -11.93 -3.48 27.91
CA ASP A 240 -12.21 -4.34 29.04
C ASP A 240 -11.55 -5.73 28.90
N PRO A 241 -10.59 -6.09 29.77
CA PRO A 241 -9.84 -7.35 29.68
C PRO A 241 -10.72 -8.59 29.94
N GLN A 242 -11.92 -8.43 30.48
CA GLN A 242 -12.85 -9.51 30.76
C GLN A 242 -13.92 -9.68 29.68
N ARG A 243 -14.03 -8.72 28.75
CA ARG A 243 -15.02 -8.72 27.65
C ARG A 243 -14.38 -8.76 26.29
N GLY A 244 -13.99 -7.61 25.73
CA GLY A 244 -13.38 -7.50 24.39
C GLY A 244 -11.90 -7.80 24.38
N ASN A 245 -11.17 -7.27 25.37
CA ASN A 245 -9.71 -7.38 25.49
C ASN A 245 -8.94 -7.03 24.19
N CYS A 246 -9.56 -6.24 23.33
CA CYS A 246 -8.98 -5.88 22.01
C CYS A 246 -7.71 -5.04 22.18
N ALA A 247 -7.68 -4.18 23.21
CA ALA A 247 -6.55 -3.32 23.53
C ALA A 247 -5.29 -4.08 23.95
N SER A 248 -5.37 -5.37 24.25
CA SER A 248 -4.19 -6.21 24.54
C SER A 248 -3.25 -6.39 23.33
N CYS A 249 -3.77 -6.23 22.11
CA CYS A 249 -3.02 -6.25 20.85
C CYS A 249 -3.19 -4.93 20.07
N HIS A 250 -4.37 -4.32 20.16
CA HIS A 250 -4.73 -3.07 19.49
C HIS A 250 -4.80 -1.90 20.48
N SER A 251 -3.69 -1.58 21.14
CA SER A 251 -3.64 -0.57 22.20
C SER A 251 -4.28 0.75 21.78
N SER A 252 -5.27 1.20 22.57
CA SER A 252 -5.93 2.50 22.46
C SER A 252 -5.20 3.61 23.23
N ALA A 253 -4.16 3.26 24.00
CA ALA A 253 -3.35 4.20 24.75
C ALA A 253 -2.38 4.98 23.84
N PRO A 254 -1.99 6.19 24.23
CA PRO A 254 -0.87 6.89 23.61
C PRO A 254 0.37 6.01 23.53
N ARG A 255 1.19 6.23 22.51
CA ARG A 255 2.43 5.47 22.31
C ARG A 255 3.45 5.72 23.42
N PRO A 256 4.30 4.73 23.75
CA PRO A 256 5.49 4.98 24.54
C PRO A 256 6.33 6.13 23.92
N GLY A 257 6.73 7.11 24.73
CA GLY A 257 7.42 8.31 24.27
C GLY A 257 6.51 9.41 23.70
N GLY A 258 5.19 9.23 23.73
CA GLY A 258 4.19 10.21 23.30
C GLY A 258 3.65 9.99 21.88
N GLY A 259 2.60 10.72 21.57
CA GLY A 259 1.92 10.67 20.27
C GLY A 259 0.67 9.77 20.28
N PRO A 260 -0.20 9.95 19.26
CA PRO A 260 -1.50 9.28 19.21
C PRO A 260 -1.40 7.76 19.17
N ALA A 261 -2.44 7.06 19.67
CA ALA A 261 -2.57 5.61 19.61
C ALA A 261 -2.55 5.10 18.17
N LEU A 262 -1.88 3.98 17.94
CA LEU A 262 -1.84 3.31 16.61
C LEU A 262 -2.83 2.16 16.49
N PHE A 263 -3.44 1.74 17.59
CA PHE A 263 -4.33 0.57 17.61
C PHE A 263 -3.66 -0.70 17.04
N THR A 264 -2.39 -0.87 17.36
CA THR A 264 -1.57 -2.04 17.08
C THR A 264 -0.33 -2.02 17.98
N ASP A 265 0.15 -3.18 18.36
CA ASP A 265 1.47 -3.39 18.98
C ASP A 265 2.47 -4.03 18.00
N PHE A 266 2.05 -4.22 16.72
CA PHE A 266 2.81 -4.89 15.67
C PHE A 266 3.26 -6.32 16.05
N SER A 267 2.65 -6.95 17.04
CA SER A 267 2.88 -8.35 17.39
C SER A 267 2.22 -9.32 16.41
N TYR A 268 2.33 -10.63 16.66
CA TYR A 268 1.86 -11.68 15.75
C TYR A 268 1.01 -12.70 16.49
N HIS A 269 -0.20 -12.98 15.95
CA HIS A 269 -1.14 -13.91 16.54
C HIS A 269 -1.77 -14.83 15.49
N ALA A 270 -2.03 -16.07 15.90
CA ALA A 270 -2.80 -17.04 15.12
C ALA A 270 -4.27 -16.96 15.57
N LEU A 271 -5.12 -16.34 14.77
CA LEU A 271 -6.54 -16.17 15.11
C LEU A 271 -7.39 -17.39 14.71
N GLY A 272 -6.84 -18.34 13.95
CA GLY A 272 -7.60 -19.48 13.44
C GLY A 272 -8.72 -19.07 12.48
N VAL A 273 -8.50 -18.02 11.68
CA VAL A 273 -9.46 -17.49 10.71
C VAL A 273 -9.97 -18.62 9.80
N PRO A 274 -11.28 -18.68 9.48
CA PRO A 274 -11.80 -19.66 8.55
C PRO A 274 -11.19 -19.51 7.16
N ARG A 275 -10.99 -20.62 6.47
CA ARG A 275 -10.47 -20.64 5.11
C ARG A 275 -11.35 -19.82 4.16
N ASN A 276 -10.73 -18.97 3.39
CA ASN A 276 -11.31 -18.37 2.20
C ASN A 276 -10.90 -19.22 1.00
N ALA A 277 -11.82 -20.02 0.47
CA ALA A 277 -11.53 -20.97 -0.61
C ALA A 277 -11.44 -20.26 -1.97
N SER A 278 -10.51 -19.30 -2.08
CA SER A 278 -10.23 -18.55 -3.32
C SER A 278 -8.71 -18.47 -3.57
N GLY A 279 -8.30 -18.24 -4.80
CA GLY A 279 -6.89 -18.20 -5.18
C GLY A 279 -6.12 -19.45 -4.78
N ALA A 280 -4.96 -19.30 -4.16
CA ALA A 280 -4.12 -20.43 -3.74
C ALA A 280 -4.80 -21.32 -2.68
N THR A 281 -5.65 -20.73 -1.83
CA THR A 281 -6.37 -21.45 -0.77
C THR A 281 -7.61 -22.19 -1.26
N ALA A 282 -7.94 -22.13 -2.56
CA ALA A 282 -8.90 -23.03 -3.19
C ALA A 282 -8.41 -24.51 -3.16
N ASP A 283 -7.09 -24.72 -3.24
CA ASP A 283 -6.49 -26.03 -3.00
C ASP A 283 -6.55 -26.37 -1.50
N PRO A 284 -7.28 -27.42 -1.08
CA PRO A 284 -7.39 -27.78 0.34
C PRO A 284 -6.06 -28.22 0.97
N ALA A 285 -5.08 -28.61 0.17
CA ALA A 285 -3.74 -28.99 0.64
C ALA A 285 -2.81 -27.80 0.88
N PHE A 286 -3.14 -26.63 0.32
CA PHE A 286 -2.36 -25.41 0.51
C PHE A 286 -2.75 -24.68 1.81
N PHE A 287 -1.77 -24.28 2.61
CA PHE A 287 -1.96 -23.47 3.81
C PHE A 287 -1.04 -22.25 3.80
N ASP A 288 -1.59 -21.09 4.10
CA ASP A 288 -0.79 -19.91 4.44
C ASP A 288 -0.43 -19.95 5.93
N LEU A 289 0.82 -20.23 6.23
CA LEU A 289 1.31 -20.39 7.60
C LEU A 289 1.86 -19.09 8.21
N GLY A 290 1.65 -17.95 7.56
CA GLY A 290 2.10 -16.65 8.05
C GLY A 290 3.63 -16.62 8.27
N LEU A 291 4.07 -16.54 9.52
CA LEU A 291 5.50 -16.52 9.87
C LEU A 291 6.29 -17.76 9.43
N CYS A 292 5.61 -18.91 9.18
CA CYS A 292 6.27 -20.14 8.75
C CYS A 292 6.22 -20.41 7.24
N GLY A 293 5.63 -19.53 6.45
CA GLY A 293 5.55 -19.71 5.00
C GLY A 293 4.17 -19.43 4.40
N PRO A 294 4.05 -19.50 3.08
CA PRO A 294 5.09 -19.84 2.09
C PRO A 294 6.01 -18.66 1.71
N SER A 295 5.62 -17.41 2.00
CA SER A 295 6.38 -16.21 1.57
C SER A 295 7.59 -15.91 2.46
N ARG A 296 7.64 -16.49 3.65
CA ARG A 296 8.73 -16.41 4.61
C ARG A 296 9.13 -17.81 5.03
N THR A 297 10.42 -18.14 5.03
CA THR A 297 10.91 -19.51 5.26
C THR A 297 11.91 -19.63 6.40
N ASP A 298 12.49 -18.53 6.87
CA ASP A 298 13.49 -18.50 7.94
C ASP A 298 12.97 -19.00 9.30
N LEU A 299 11.65 -18.91 9.52
CA LEU A 299 10.98 -19.40 10.73
C LEU A 299 10.22 -20.72 10.53
N ALA A 300 10.35 -21.38 9.39
CA ALA A 300 9.59 -22.62 9.08
C ALA A 300 9.81 -23.76 10.11
N ALA A 301 11.02 -23.83 10.70
CA ALA A 301 11.33 -24.79 11.74
C ALA A 301 10.80 -24.41 13.13
N GLN A 302 10.37 -23.18 13.34
CA GLN A 302 9.87 -22.65 14.61
C GLN A 302 8.35 -22.80 14.68
N THR A 303 7.87 -24.04 14.77
CA THR A 303 6.46 -24.43 14.59
C THR A 303 5.48 -23.71 15.54
N GLN A 304 5.94 -23.19 16.69
CA GLN A 304 5.15 -22.37 17.61
C GLN A 304 4.72 -21.02 17.03
N HIS A 305 5.28 -20.63 15.87
CA HIS A 305 4.93 -19.40 15.18
C HIS A 305 4.05 -19.62 13.94
N CYS A 306 3.81 -20.86 13.53
CA CYS A 306 3.02 -21.17 12.36
C CYS A 306 1.54 -20.77 12.53
N GLY A 307 1.00 -20.12 11.52
CA GLY A 307 -0.35 -19.55 11.50
C GLY A 307 -0.47 -18.17 12.13
N LYS A 308 0.65 -17.55 12.55
CA LYS A 308 0.66 -16.20 13.12
C LYS A 308 0.85 -15.16 12.02
N PHE A 309 0.03 -14.10 12.10
CA PHE A 309 0.06 -12.92 11.24
C PHE A 309 0.20 -11.66 12.08
N ARG A 310 0.77 -10.61 11.48
CA ARG A 310 0.99 -9.33 12.15
C ARG A 310 -0.34 -8.66 12.50
N VAL A 311 -0.41 -8.10 13.70
CA VAL A 311 -1.52 -7.26 14.15
C VAL A 311 -1.52 -5.95 13.34
N PRO A 312 -2.53 -5.70 12.49
CA PRO A 312 -2.60 -4.45 11.74
C PRO A 312 -3.04 -3.29 12.64
N THR A 313 -2.78 -2.05 12.21
CA THR A 313 -3.46 -0.90 12.78
C THR A 313 -4.97 -0.99 12.55
N LEU A 314 -5.78 -0.53 13.52
CA LEU A 314 -7.22 -0.36 13.31
C LEU A 314 -7.58 1.07 12.89
N ARG A 315 -6.60 1.98 12.72
CA ARG A 315 -6.89 3.27 12.09
C ARG A 315 -7.42 3.07 10.69
N ASN A 316 -8.48 3.78 10.35
CA ASN A 316 -9.22 3.64 9.09
C ASN A 316 -9.87 2.27 8.86
N VAL A 317 -9.97 1.41 9.88
CA VAL A 317 -10.45 0.04 9.72
C VAL A 317 -11.86 -0.03 9.10
N ALA A 318 -12.71 0.94 9.32
CA ALA A 318 -14.04 1.01 8.71
C ALA A 318 -14.02 1.18 7.18
N LEU A 319 -12.89 1.62 6.60
CA LEU A 319 -12.71 1.81 5.16
C LEU A 319 -12.02 0.61 4.49
N THR A 320 -11.39 -0.29 5.24
CA THR A 320 -10.39 -1.24 4.72
C THR A 320 -10.92 -2.67 4.56
N ALA A 321 -12.23 -2.83 4.34
CA ALA A 321 -12.79 -4.12 3.96
C ALA A 321 -12.14 -4.62 2.63
N PRO A 322 -12.01 -5.96 2.43
CA PRO A 322 -12.36 -7.06 3.31
C PRO A 322 -11.33 -7.30 4.43
N TYR A 323 -11.75 -8.00 5.48
CA TYR A 323 -10.95 -8.16 6.69
C TYR A 323 -10.25 -9.51 6.77
N MET A 324 -9.18 -9.57 7.59
CA MET A 324 -8.21 -10.64 7.80
C MET A 324 -7.20 -10.76 6.65
N HIS A 325 -6.10 -11.48 6.92
CA HIS A 325 -5.04 -11.70 5.93
C HIS A 325 -5.54 -12.37 4.65
N ASN A 326 -6.55 -13.22 4.76
CA ASN A 326 -7.15 -13.98 3.66
C ASN A 326 -8.45 -13.35 3.13
N ALA A 327 -8.77 -12.11 3.48
CA ALA A 327 -9.99 -11.41 3.04
C ALA A 327 -11.31 -12.15 3.36
N LYS A 328 -11.38 -12.87 4.49
CA LYS A 328 -12.50 -13.77 4.83
C LYS A 328 -13.80 -13.04 5.09
N PHE A 329 -13.76 -11.88 5.74
CA PHE A 329 -14.97 -11.17 6.17
C PHE A 329 -15.20 -9.91 5.33
N ALA A 330 -16.41 -9.77 4.79
CA ALA A 330 -16.79 -8.65 3.94
C ALA A 330 -17.09 -7.38 4.75
N THR A 331 -17.54 -7.52 6.00
CA THR A 331 -17.94 -6.38 6.84
C THR A 331 -17.15 -6.34 8.15
N LEU A 332 -16.98 -5.13 8.70
CA LEU A 332 -16.34 -4.93 10.00
C LEU A 332 -17.11 -5.64 11.12
N GLU A 333 -18.46 -5.63 11.02
CA GLU A 333 -19.33 -6.31 11.97
C GLU A 333 -19.09 -7.83 11.99
N GLU A 334 -18.97 -8.47 10.81
CA GLU A 334 -18.60 -9.89 10.72
C GLU A 334 -17.25 -10.17 11.41
N GLY A 335 -16.25 -9.30 11.17
CA GLY A 335 -14.96 -9.41 11.82
C GLY A 335 -15.06 -9.35 13.35
N VAL A 336 -15.76 -8.37 13.90
CA VAL A 336 -15.95 -8.23 15.37
C VAL A 336 -16.79 -9.38 15.93
N ARG A 337 -17.85 -9.80 15.24
CA ARG A 337 -18.70 -10.93 15.63
C ARG A 337 -17.91 -12.24 15.63
N TYR A 338 -16.97 -12.42 14.70
CA TYR A 338 -16.07 -13.56 14.70
C TYR A 338 -15.24 -13.63 16.00
N TYR A 339 -14.67 -12.50 16.45
CA TYR A 339 -13.96 -12.45 17.73
C TYR A 339 -14.88 -12.82 18.90
N ALA A 340 -16.12 -12.35 18.90
CA ALA A 340 -17.08 -12.61 19.96
C ALA A 340 -17.51 -14.09 20.02
N THR A 341 -17.67 -14.76 18.87
CA THR A 341 -18.41 -16.03 18.79
C THR A 341 -17.63 -17.20 18.17
N ARG A 342 -16.34 -17.00 17.78
CA ARG A 342 -15.51 -18.05 17.17
C ARG A 342 -15.56 -19.38 17.92
N ASP A 343 -15.47 -19.33 19.23
CA ASP A 343 -15.37 -20.52 20.08
C ASP A 343 -16.70 -20.97 20.66
N THR A 344 -17.64 -20.03 20.85
CA THR A 344 -18.98 -20.33 21.39
C THR A 344 -19.97 -20.80 20.33
N ASN A 345 -19.83 -20.31 19.08
CA ASN A 345 -20.65 -20.73 17.93
C ASN A 345 -19.78 -21.06 16.70
N PRO A 346 -18.89 -22.07 16.77
CA PRO A 346 -17.96 -22.36 15.69
C PRO A 346 -18.66 -22.79 14.39
N GLY A 347 -19.86 -23.38 14.47
CA GLY A 347 -20.64 -23.78 13.29
C GLY A 347 -21.08 -22.61 12.40
N ALA A 348 -21.11 -21.38 12.92
CA ALA A 348 -21.37 -20.19 12.11
C ALA A 348 -20.18 -19.81 11.22
N TRP A 349 -18.98 -20.26 11.56
CA TRP A 349 -17.74 -19.80 10.92
C TRP A 349 -17.04 -20.88 10.10
N TYR A 350 -17.12 -22.12 10.55
CA TYR A 350 -16.39 -23.24 9.95
C TYR A 350 -17.32 -24.26 9.33
N PRO A 351 -16.92 -24.93 8.24
CA PRO A 351 -17.74 -25.96 7.62
C PRO A 351 -17.96 -27.15 8.57
N THR A 352 -19.11 -27.78 8.44
CA THR A 352 -19.40 -29.04 9.11
C THR A 352 -19.24 -30.19 8.11
N VAL A 353 -18.39 -31.17 8.44
CA VAL A 353 -18.14 -32.37 7.64
C VAL A 353 -18.48 -33.62 8.48
N ALA A 354 -19.35 -34.46 7.97
CA ALA A 354 -19.80 -35.66 8.67
C ALA A 354 -20.25 -35.41 10.15
N GLY A 355 -20.99 -34.28 10.34
CA GLY A 355 -21.49 -33.90 11.66
C GLY A 355 -20.47 -33.22 12.59
N THR A 356 -19.21 -33.05 12.14
CA THR A 356 -18.14 -32.43 12.93
C THR A 356 -17.76 -31.07 12.34
N VAL A 357 -17.78 -30.02 13.16
CA VAL A 357 -17.31 -28.67 12.78
C VAL A 357 -15.79 -28.65 12.63
N GLN A 358 -15.30 -28.32 11.45
CA GLN A 358 -13.88 -28.29 11.10
C GLN A 358 -13.23 -26.97 11.54
N ARG A 359 -13.06 -26.80 12.86
CA ARG A 359 -12.49 -25.57 13.44
C ARG A 359 -11.08 -25.34 12.91
N PHE A 360 -10.76 -24.06 12.68
CA PHE A 360 -9.43 -23.61 12.24
C PHE A 360 -8.97 -24.26 10.93
N ASN A 361 -9.91 -24.49 10.01
CA ASN A 361 -9.71 -25.24 8.76
C ASN A 361 -8.73 -24.58 7.77
N ASP A 362 -8.22 -23.38 8.07
CA ASP A 362 -7.14 -22.72 7.31
C ASP A 362 -5.75 -22.96 7.97
N LEU A 363 -5.66 -23.87 8.93
CA LEU A 363 -4.43 -24.20 9.63
C LEU A 363 -4.31 -25.72 9.79
N PRO A 364 -3.14 -26.34 9.45
CA PRO A 364 -2.91 -27.74 9.71
C PRO A 364 -3.14 -28.11 11.19
N VAL A 365 -3.68 -29.29 11.45
CA VAL A 365 -3.99 -29.76 12.81
C VAL A 365 -2.79 -29.66 13.75
N ALA A 366 -1.57 -29.94 13.25
CA ALA A 366 -0.33 -29.87 14.02
C ALA A 366 -0.06 -28.47 14.61
N TYR A 367 -0.61 -27.41 13.99
CA TYR A 367 -0.37 -26.00 14.42
C TYR A 367 -1.59 -25.35 15.08
N GLN A 368 -2.73 -26.04 15.19
CA GLN A 368 -3.94 -25.50 15.81
C GLN A 368 -3.76 -25.20 17.32
N GLY A 369 -2.74 -25.77 17.95
CA GLY A 369 -2.31 -25.42 19.30
C GLY A 369 -1.80 -23.97 19.44
N ASN A 370 -1.38 -23.33 18.35
CA ASN A 370 -0.90 -21.94 18.34
C ASN A 370 -2.03 -20.92 18.35
N VAL A 371 -3.28 -21.35 18.13
CA VAL A 371 -4.43 -20.45 18.00
C VAL A 371 -4.70 -19.72 19.32
N GLU A 372 -4.88 -18.40 19.24
CA GLU A 372 -5.16 -17.53 20.38
C GLU A 372 -6.42 -17.97 21.14
N ARG A 373 -6.31 -18.00 22.47
CA ARG A 373 -7.39 -18.46 23.37
C ARG A 373 -7.72 -17.44 24.48
N ARG A 374 -6.99 -16.34 24.58
CA ARG A 374 -7.30 -15.27 25.53
C ARG A 374 -8.63 -14.61 25.17
N VAL A 375 -9.31 -14.05 26.15
CA VAL A 375 -10.52 -13.24 25.94
C VAL A 375 -10.32 -12.31 24.73
N PRO A 376 -11.33 -12.19 23.82
CA PRO A 376 -12.72 -12.72 23.86
C PRO A 376 -12.85 -14.20 23.44
N PHE A 377 -11.75 -14.84 23.10
CA PHE A 377 -11.69 -16.26 22.73
C PHE A 377 -11.70 -17.19 23.97
N GLY A 378 -11.60 -18.51 23.74
CA GLY A 378 -11.48 -19.53 24.80
C GLY A 378 -12.81 -20.03 25.36
N GLY A 379 -13.93 -19.56 24.82
CA GLY A 379 -15.25 -20.07 25.17
C GLY A 379 -15.48 -21.53 24.72
N ARG A 380 -16.56 -22.15 25.20
CA ARG A 380 -16.98 -23.53 24.79
C ARG A 380 -18.13 -23.43 23.78
N PRO A 381 -18.19 -24.34 22.81
CA PRO A 381 -19.34 -24.44 21.91
C PRO A 381 -20.67 -24.51 22.70
N GLY A 382 -21.63 -23.67 22.35
CA GLY A 382 -22.90 -23.51 23.04
C GLY A 382 -22.87 -22.68 24.32
N GLY A 383 -21.68 -22.22 24.76
CA GLY A 383 -21.55 -21.28 25.88
C GLY A 383 -21.89 -19.85 25.51
N ALA A 384 -22.07 -18.99 26.53
CA ALA A 384 -22.26 -17.56 26.29
C ALA A 384 -20.95 -16.91 25.85
N PRO A 385 -20.98 -16.02 24.84
CA PRO A 385 -19.83 -15.22 24.47
C PRO A 385 -19.55 -14.14 25.55
N THR A 386 -18.30 -13.66 25.62
CA THR A 386 -17.92 -12.56 26.52
C THR A 386 -18.41 -11.20 26.04
N LEU A 387 -18.72 -11.06 24.75
CA LEU A 387 -19.33 -9.91 24.11
C LEU A 387 -20.76 -10.22 23.71
N SER A 388 -21.71 -9.38 24.13
CA SER A 388 -23.10 -9.40 23.64
C SER A 388 -23.18 -8.84 22.22
N GLU A 389 -24.34 -9.03 21.55
CA GLU A 389 -24.63 -8.40 20.25
C GLU A 389 -24.60 -6.86 20.35
N GLN A 390 -25.00 -6.30 21.50
CA GLN A 390 -24.90 -4.86 21.74
C GLN A 390 -23.44 -4.41 21.86
N ASP A 391 -22.59 -5.18 22.52
CA ASP A 391 -21.14 -4.89 22.57
C ASP A 391 -20.51 -4.92 21.17
N VAL A 392 -20.89 -5.89 20.33
CA VAL A 392 -20.45 -5.97 18.93
C VAL A 392 -20.82 -4.70 18.18
N ALA A 393 -22.09 -4.26 18.26
CA ALA A 393 -22.58 -3.06 17.60
C ALA A 393 -21.87 -1.79 18.13
N ASP A 394 -21.70 -1.67 19.43
CA ASP A 394 -21.02 -0.54 20.07
C ASP A 394 -19.50 -0.49 19.72
N ILE A 395 -18.82 -1.65 19.68
CA ILE A 395 -17.42 -1.74 19.23
C ILE A 395 -17.30 -1.32 17.76
N VAL A 396 -18.20 -1.75 16.87
CA VAL A 396 -18.20 -1.32 15.47
C VAL A 396 -18.41 0.20 15.36
N ALA A 397 -19.31 0.78 16.15
CA ALA A 397 -19.50 2.23 16.22
C ALA A 397 -18.22 2.95 16.68
N PHE A 398 -17.56 2.43 17.72
CA PHE A 398 -16.27 2.95 18.19
C PHE A 398 -15.18 2.85 17.10
N LEU A 399 -15.03 1.71 16.44
CA LEU A 399 -14.04 1.53 15.36
C LEU A 399 -14.27 2.49 14.19
N GLY A 400 -15.52 2.89 13.92
CA GLY A 400 -15.83 3.95 12.95
C GLY A 400 -15.22 5.31 13.30
N THR A 401 -14.99 5.58 14.60
CA THR A 401 -14.34 6.83 15.05
C THR A 401 -12.85 6.91 14.73
N LEU A 402 -12.22 5.81 14.31
CA LEU A 402 -10.81 5.74 13.94
C LEU A 402 -10.53 6.13 12.48
N THR A 403 -11.57 6.54 11.75
CA THR A 403 -11.46 7.00 10.36
C THR A 403 -10.94 8.43 10.31
N ASP A 404 -9.83 8.64 9.61
CA ASP A 404 -9.27 9.97 9.34
C ASP A 404 -10.17 10.78 8.38
N ARG A 405 -10.07 12.10 8.48
CA ARG A 405 -10.89 13.06 7.73
C ARG A 405 -10.02 13.98 6.89
#